data_748d28f150240d343804ff8cd555077c
#
_entry.id   748d28f150240d343804ff8cd555077c
#
_cell.length_a   1.000
_cell.length_b   1.000
_cell.length_c   1.000
_cell.angle_alpha   90.00
_cell.angle_beta   90.00
_cell.angle_gamma   90.00
#
_symmetry.space_group_name_H-M   'P 1'
#
loop_
_entity.id
_entity.type
_entity.pdbx_description
1 polymer ?
#
loop_
_entity_poly.entity_id
_entity_poly.type
_entity_poly.pdbx_seq_one_letter_code
_entity_poly.pdbx_strand_id
1 'polypeptide(L)'
;YMEGPYMNGEGSDQKHILWGGELDPEEYLPLIEGVKDMAKIWSVCPARPGIEGFLQDLKAASPEAIIALGHSRATAADCRKIKKYGVKVQTHHGDSGKAPGPNQVTIGAGCDEFTLYDPDMYAELICDQVGIHLPGDLIKMVVRTKGIERIILITDSLPAFGDYKNNEADGVAYGPDLNYDYQ
;
A
#
# COMPACT_ATOMS: atom_id res chain seq x y z
N TYR A 1 -8.14 -7.55 -5.20
CA TYR A 1 -7.19 -6.52 -4.81
C TYR A 1 -5.87 -6.75 -5.54
N MET A 2 -5.35 -5.71 -6.18
CA MET A 2 -4.02 -5.73 -6.81
C MET A 2 -3.08 -4.91 -5.96
N GLU A 3 -2.15 -5.55 -5.30
CA GLU A 3 -1.09 -4.89 -4.56
C GLU A 3 0.20 -4.95 -5.39
N GLY A 4 0.52 -3.85 -5.99
CA GLY A 4 1.55 -3.77 -7.03
C GLY A 4 1.00 -4.10 -8.43
N PRO A 5 1.90 -4.14 -9.43
CA PRO A 5 3.35 -4.04 -9.33
C PRO A 5 3.91 -2.60 -9.25
N TYR A 6 3.09 -1.57 -9.31
CA TYR A 6 3.52 -0.17 -9.46
C TYR A 6 3.73 0.55 -8.13
N MET A 7 4.43 -0.10 -7.22
CA MET A 7 4.83 0.40 -5.91
C MET A 7 6.28 0.90 -5.93
N ASN A 8 6.80 1.42 -4.84
CA ASN A 8 8.10 2.08 -4.80
C ASN A 8 9.11 1.41 -3.85
N GLY A 9 9.05 0.12 -3.65
CA GLY A 9 10.06 -0.57 -2.92
C GLY A 9 10.18 -0.31 -1.44
N GLU A 10 9.16 0.16 -0.84
CA GLU A 10 9.07 0.28 0.60
C GLU A 10 8.44 -0.98 1.19
N GLY A 11 8.84 -1.31 2.41
CA GLY A 11 8.38 -2.51 3.10
C GLY A 11 9.41 -3.63 3.12
N SER A 12 8.99 -4.81 3.56
CA SER A 12 9.86 -5.97 3.75
C SER A 12 10.51 -6.48 2.46
N ASP A 13 9.97 -6.13 1.31
CA ASP A 13 10.35 -6.70 0.02
C ASP A 13 11.04 -5.73 -0.94
N GLN A 14 11.79 -4.78 -0.40
CA GLN A 14 12.55 -3.79 -1.19
C GLN A 14 13.49 -4.39 -2.25
N LYS A 15 13.86 -5.65 -2.10
CA LYS A 15 14.80 -6.35 -2.99
C LYS A 15 14.14 -6.91 -4.25
N HIS A 16 12.81 -7.03 -4.27
CA HIS A 16 12.05 -7.70 -5.31
C HIS A 16 11.28 -6.75 -6.23
N ILE A 17 11.57 -5.45 -6.20
CA ILE A 17 10.98 -4.53 -7.17
C ILE A 17 11.62 -4.76 -8.51
N LEU A 18 11.04 -5.67 -9.22
CA LEU A 18 11.40 -5.98 -10.58
C LEU A 18 11.08 -4.84 -11.56
N TRP A 19 10.33 -3.82 -11.12
CA TRP A 19 9.69 -2.84 -12.00
C TRP A 19 10.02 -1.41 -11.55
N GLY A 20 11.31 -1.12 -11.50
CA GLY A 20 11.83 0.23 -11.33
C GLY A 20 11.68 1.04 -12.62
N GLY A 21 11.60 2.36 -12.51
CA GLY A 21 11.57 3.26 -13.65
C GLY A 21 10.18 3.82 -13.96
N GLU A 22 10.04 4.38 -15.15
CA GLU A 22 8.78 4.92 -15.66
C GLU A 22 7.83 3.78 -16.05
N LEU A 23 6.54 3.99 -15.87
CA LEU A 23 5.51 3.01 -16.23
C LEU A 23 5.34 2.97 -17.75
N ASP A 24 5.53 1.78 -18.31
CA ASP A 24 5.45 1.54 -19.75
C ASP A 24 4.06 1.05 -20.16
N PRO A 25 3.34 1.75 -21.04
CA PRO A 25 2.07 1.29 -21.58
C PRO A 25 2.12 -0.10 -22.24
N GLU A 26 3.24 -0.46 -22.88
CA GLU A 26 3.40 -1.77 -23.50
C GLU A 26 3.38 -2.92 -22.45
N GLU A 27 3.80 -2.62 -21.21
CA GLU A 27 3.77 -3.58 -20.09
C GLU A 27 2.42 -3.57 -19.36
N TYR A 28 1.90 -2.38 -19.01
CA TYR A 28 0.72 -2.33 -18.14
C TYR A 28 -0.63 -2.47 -18.85
N LEU A 29 -0.75 -2.12 -20.12
CA LEU A 29 -2.02 -2.27 -20.84
C LEU A 29 -2.49 -3.73 -20.94
N PRO A 30 -1.62 -4.71 -21.28
CA PRO A 30 -1.98 -6.12 -21.24
C PRO A 30 -2.38 -6.59 -19.84
N LEU A 31 -1.73 -6.09 -18.79
CA LEU A 31 -2.08 -6.42 -17.42
C LEU A 31 -3.48 -5.89 -17.07
N ILE A 32 -3.76 -4.61 -17.34
CA ILE A 32 -5.09 -4.03 -17.12
C ILE A 32 -6.16 -4.85 -17.84
N GLU A 33 -5.96 -5.12 -19.12
CA GLU A 33 -6.92 -5.86 -19.94
C GLU A 33 -7.17 -7.27 -19.40
N GLY A 34 -6.11 -7.94 -18.93
CA GLY A 34 -6.20 -9.30 -18.38
C GLY A 34 -6.98 -9.41 -17.08
N VAL A 35 -7.05 -8.34 -16.26
CA VAL A 35 -7.64 -8.39 -14.92
C VAL A 35 -8.75 -7.37 -14.65
N LYS A 36 -9.10 -6.51 -15.59
CA LYS A 36 -10.07 -5.40 -15.42
C LYS A 36 -11.41 -5.81 -14.84
N ASP A 37 -11.87 -7.02 -15.16
CA ASP A 37 -13.17 -7.52 -14.69
C ASP A 37 -13.10 -8.06 -13.25
N MET A 38 -11.92 -8.43 -12.78
CA MET A 38 -11.68 -9.02 -11.46
C MET A 38 -11.08 -8.02 -10.46
N ALA A 39 -10.11 -7.22 -10.89
CA ALA A 39 -9.37 -6.31 -10.03
C ALA A 39 -10.19 -5.04 -9.75
N LYS A 40 -10.66 -4.91 -8.51
CA LYS A 40 -11.52 -3.79 -8.09
C LYS A 40 -10.74 -2.70 -7.35
N ILE A 41 -9.62 -3.05 -6.72
CA ILE A 41 -8.75 -2.11 -5.99
C ILE A 41 -7.32 -2.27 -6.50
N TRP A 42 -6.64 -1.15 -6.74
CA TRP A 42 -5.27 -1.10 -7.21
C TRP A 42 -4.41 -0.26 -6.28
N SER A 43 -3.46 -0.90 -5.60
CA SER A 43 -2.49 -0.23 -4.75
C SER A 43 -1.30 0.24 -5.58
N VAL A 44 -1.01 1.53 -5.52
CA VAL A 44 0.03 2.17 -6.32
C VAL A 44 0.83 3.18 -5.50
N CYS A 45 2.04 3.46 -5.96
CA CYS A 45 2.84 4.58 -5.45
C CYS A 45 2.54 5.87 -6.25
N PRO A 46 2.02 6.93 -5.61
CA PRO A 46 1.73 8.20 -6.28
C PRO A 46 2.92 8.90 -6.93
N ALA A 47 4.13 8.61 -6.45
CA ALA A 47 5.36 9.24 -6.94
C ALA A 47 6.00 8.50 -8.13
N ARG A 48 5.40 7.41 -8.62
CA ARG A 48 5.96 6.68 -9.76
C ARG A 48 5.92 7.53 -11.02
N PRO A 49 7.03 7.65 -11.78
CA PRO A 49 7.01 8.26 -13.11
C PRO A 49 6.00 7.54 -14.01
N GLY A 50 5.19 8.29 -14.75
CA GLY A 50 4.14 7.74 -15.63
C GLY A 50 2.84 7.35 -14.93
N ILE A 51 2.72 7.48 -13.60
CA ILE A 51 1.54 7.04 -12.84
C ILE A 51 0.22 7.65 -13.33
N GLU A 52 0.21 8.92 -13.75
CA GLU A 52 -1.01 9.54 -14.24
C GLU A 52 -1.51 8.91 -15.54
N GLY A 53 -0.60 8.56 -16.46
CA GLY A 53 -0.93 7.84 -17.70
C GLY A 53 -1.55 6.48 -17.39
N PHE A 54 -0.88 5.70 -16.54
CA PHE A 54 -1.40 4.42 -16.06
C PHE A 54 -2.81 4.55 -15.46
N LEU A 55 -3.04 5.54 -14.58
CA LEU A 55 -4.33 5.73 -13.94
C LEU A 55 -5.43 6.18 -14.92
N GLN A 56 -5.08 6.95 -15.95
CA GLN A 56 -6.01 7.30 -17.04
C GLN A 56 -6.47 6.07 -17.79
N ASP A 57 -5.52 5.22 -18.22
CA ASP A 57 -5.81 4.00 -18.96
C ASP A 57 -6.58 2.98 -18.11
N LEU A 58 -6.19 2.83 -16.84
CA LEU A 58 -6.93 1.99 -15.89
C LEU A 58 -8.37 2.45 -15.74
N LYS A 59 -8.61 3.75 -15.55
CA LYS A 59 -9.97 4.30 -15.39
C LYS A 59 -10.78 4.26 -16.69
N ALA A 60 -10.13 4.29 -17.84
CA ALA A 60 -10.79 4.07 -19.13
C ALA A 60 -11.26 2.62 -19.29
N ALA A 61 -10.43 1.65 -18.90
CA ALA A 61 -10.74 0.23 -18.96
C ALA A 61 -11.66 -0.25 -17.83
N SER A 62 -11.53 0.33 -16.64
CA SER A 62 -12.27 -0.04 -15.41
C SER A 62 -12.69 1.22 -14.64
N PRO A 63 -13.78 1.91 -15.05
CA PRO A 63 -14.20 3.19 -14.45
C PRO A 63 -14.45 3.10 -12.94
N GLU A 64 -14.91 1.95 -12.45
CA GLU A 64 -15.23 1.71 -11.04
C GLU A 64 -14.03 1.29 -10.20
N ALA A 65 -12.85 1.10 -10.80
CA ALA A 65 -11.66 0.72 -10.06
C ALA A 65 -11.34 1.76 -8.98
N ILE A 66 -11.10 1.29 -7.76
CA ILE A 66 -10.66 2.11 -6.63
C ILE A 66 -9.13 2.14 -6.63
N ILE A 67 -8.58 3.32 -6.44
CA ILE A 67 -7.15 3.47 -6.29
C ILE A 67 -6.80 3.51 -4.80
N ALA A 68 -5.85 2.66 -4.42
CA ALA A 68 -5.26 2.65 -3.08
C ALA A 68 -3.82 3.19 -3.13
N LEU A 69 -3.37 3.75 -2.03
CA LEU A 69 -1.98 4.20 -1.82
C LEU A 69 -1.24 3.12 -1.04
N GLY A 70 -0.13 2.63 -1.54
CA GLY A 70 0.63 1.60 -0.83
C GLY A 70 2.10 1.59 -1.18
N HIS A 71 2.93 1.04 -0.29
CA HIS A 71 4.37 0.88 -0.46
C HIS A 71 5.05 2.09 -1.10
N SER A 72 4.96 3.25 -0.43
CA SER A 72 5.27 4.50 -1.09
C SER A 72 6.04 5.47 -0.20
N ARG A 73 7.04 6.12 -0.81
CA ARG A 73 7.69 7.32 -0.28
C ARG A 73 7.12 8.61 -0.86
N ALA A 74 5.99 8.54 -1.53
CA ALA A 74 5.33 9.71 -2.10
C ALA A 74 4.98 10.73 -1.02
N THR A 75 5.06 11.99 -1.39
CA THR A 75 4.60 13.08 -0.53
C THR A 75 3.08 13.21 -0.58
N ALA A 76 2.50 13.87 0.41
CA ALA A 76 1.08 14.23 0.38
C ALA A 76 0.70 15.10 -0.84
N ALA A 77 1.67 15.82 -1.42
CA ALA A 77 1.45 16.56 -2.67
C ALA A 77 1.27 15.61 -3.86
N ASP A 78 2.03 14.51 -3.91
CA ASP A 78 1.87 13.50 -4.95
C ASP A 78 0.54 12.77 -4.82
N CYS A 79 0.11 12.47 -3.59
CA CYS A 79 -1.22 11.90 -3.34
C CYS A 79 -2.35 12.81 -3.85
N ARG A 80 -2.24 14.13 -3.61
CA ARG A 80 -3.23 15.10 -4.13
C ARG A 80 -3.31 15.13 -5.65
N LYS A 81 -2.18 15.00 -6.35
CA LYS A 81 -2.17 15.01 -7.83
C LYS A 81 -3.03 13.90 -8.41
N ILE A 82 -2.98 12.72 -7.82
CA ILE A 82 -3.71 11.55 -8.33
C ILE A 82 -5.09 11.36 -7.72
N LYS A 83 -5.49 12.18 -6.74
CA LYS A 83 -6.81 12.09 -6.07
C LYS A 83 -7.98 12.08 -7.06
N LYS A 84 -7.88 12.83 -8.14
CA LYS A 84 -8.88 12.93 -9.22
C LYS A 84 -9.19 11.59 -9.91
N TYR A 85 -8.29 10.60 -9.80
CA TYR A 85 -8.48 9.27 -10.38
C TYR A 85 -9.23 8.30 -9.45
N GLY A 86 -9.82 8.79 -8.37
CA GLY A 86 -10.62 7.95 -7.48
C GLY A 86 -9.81 7.26 -6.37
N VAL A 87 -8.78 7.93 -5.88
CA VAL A 87 -8.04 7.48 -4.69
C VAL A 87 -8.95 7.52 -3.47
N LYS A 88 -9.12 6.38 -2.80
CA LYS A 88 -10.05 6.20 -1.69
C LYS A 88 -9.46 5.49 -0.49
N VAL A 89 -8.43 4.70 -0.67
CA VAL A 89 -7.93 3.78 0.36
C VAL A 89 -6.44 3.96 0.54
N GLN A 90 -5.95 3.79 1.73
CA GLN A 90 -4.55 3.50 1.97
C GLN A 90 -4.40 2.05 2.41
N THR A 91 -3.61 1.31 1.65
CA THR A 91 -3.18 -0.06 1.91
C THR A 91 -2.39 -0.09 3.21
N HIS A 92 -2.76 -1.00 4.13
CA HIS A 92 -2.10 -1.21 5.43
C HIS A 92 -1.48 0.07 6.03
N HIS A 93 -2.34 1.04 6.32
CA HIS A 93 -1.98 2.36 6.83
C HIS A 93 -1.04 2.28 8.04
N GLY A 94 0.02 3.06 8.02
CA GLY A 94 1.04 3.06 9.07
C GLY A 94 2.19 2.09 8.80
N ASP A 95 2.05 1.24 7.78
CA ASP A 95 3.11 0.39 7.27
C ASP A 95 3.50 0.82 5.84
N SER A 96 4.79 1.07 5.62
CA SER A 96 5.36 1.40 4.30
C SER A 96 4.78 2.65 3.59
N GLY A 97 4.22 3.61 4.35
CA GLY A 97 3.58 4.83 3.82
C GLY A 97 4.31 6.15 4.12
N LYS A 98 5.55 6.11 4.61
CA LYS A 98 6.26 7.31 5.08
C LYS A 98 7.01 8.03 3.97
N ALA A 99 6.77 9.34 3.84
CA ALA A 99 7.60 10.21 3.00
C ALA A 99 8.87 10.67 3.74
N PRO A 100 9.99 10.86 3.02
CA PRO A 100 11.15 11.50 3.59
C PRO A 100 10.83 12.96 3.95
N GLY A 101 11.38 13.43 5.06
CA GLY A 101 11.36 14.85 5.41
C GLY A 101 12.30 15.67 4.51
N PRO A 102 12.19 16.99 4.54
CA PRO A 102 13.06 17.88 3.76
C PRO A 102 14.53 17.85 4.22
N ASN A 103 14.79 17.25 5.36
CA ASN A 103 16.13 17.04 5.91
C ASN A 103 16.12 15.82 6.84
N GLN A 104 17.28 15.47 7.42
CA GLN A 104 17.40 14.29 8.29
C GLN A 104 16.69 14.44 9.66
N VAL A 105 16.23 15.63 10.02
CA VAL A 105 15.67 15.95 11.34
C VAL A 105 14.15 16.03 11.32
N THR A 106 13.57 16.40 10.18
CA THR A 106 12.13 16.65 10.06
C THR A 106 11.40 15.47 9.40
N ILE A 107 10.19 15.21 9.87
CA ILE A 107 9.29 14.20 9.30
C ILE A 107 8.64 14.80 8.05
N GLY A 108 8.57 14.02 6.96
CA GLY A 108 7.78 14.36 5.78
C GLY A 108 6.31 14.01 5.98
N ALA A 109 5.43 14.65 5.23
CA ALA A 109 4.03 14.25 5.12
C ALA A 109 3.86 13.36 3.88
N GLY A 110 3.54 12.11 4.11
CA GLY A 110 3.38 11.06 3.09
C GLY A 110 1.94 10.61 2.90
N CYS A 111 1.79 9.38 2.45
CA CYS A 111 0.50 8.74 2.27
C CYS A 111 -0.25 8.59 3.60
N ASP A 112 0.47 8.30 4.69
CA ASP A 112 -0.12 8.13 6.02
C ASP A 112 -0.78 9.43 6.49
N GLU A 113 -0.04 10.53 6.50
CA GLU A 113 -0.54 11.83 6.91
C GLU A 113 -1.64 12.33 5.95
N PHE A 114 -1.46 12.12 4.63
CA PHE A 114 -2.50 12.44 3.65
C PHE A 114 -3.81 11.73 3.98
N THR A 115 -3.75 10.43 4.24
CA THR A 115 -4.93 9.64 4.57
C THR A 115 -5.59 10.11 5.87
N LEU A 116 -4.80 10.46 6.89
CA LEU A 116 -5.34 10.93 8.17
C LEU A 116 -6.15 12.22 8.03
N TYR A 117 -5.67 13.20 7.27
CA TYR A 117 -6.38 14.48 7.18
C TYR A 117 -7.42 14.57 6.06
N ASP A 118 -7.33 13.73 5.03
CA ASP A 118 -8.32 13.72 3.95
C ASP A 118 -9.59 12.97 4.38
N PRO A 119 -10.76 13.63 4.47
CA PRO A 119 -11.96 13.03 5.04
C PRO A 119 -12.54 11.91 4.18
N ASP A 120 -12.21 11.86 2.90
CA ASP A 120 -12.74 10.86 1.96
C ASP A 120 -11.92 9.57 1.91
N MET A 121 -10.73 9.57 2.52
CA MET A 121 -9.85 8.41 2.54
C MET A 121 -10.27 7.40 3.61
N TYR A 122 -10.12 6.13 3.27
CA TYR A 122 -10.20 5.00 4.19
C TYR A 122 -8.79 4.53 4.55
N ALA A 123 -8.61 4.09 5.78
CA ALA A 123 -7.36 3.48 6.25
C ALA A 123 -7.58 1.98 6.47
N GLU A 124 -6.84 1.15 5.77
CA GLU A 124 -6.74 -0.27 6.09
C GLU A 124 -5.78 -0.45 7.27
N LEU A 125 -6.18 -1.25 8.25
CA LEU A 125 -5.38 -1.51 9.44
C LEU A 125 -5.15 -3.01 9.61
N ILE A 126 -3.89 -3.39 9.77
CA ILE A 126 -3.50 -4.73 10.22
C ILE A 126 -3.44 -4.66 11.74
N CYS A 127 -4.48 -5.20 12.38
CA CYS A 127 -4.58 -5.23 13.84
C CYS A 127 -4.12 -6.59 14.37
N ASP A 128 -2.85 -6.90 14.17
CA ASP A 128 -2.26 -8.13 14.68
C ASP A 128 -2.14 -8.12 16.21
N GLN A 129 -2.13 -9.32 16.80
CA GLN A 129 -2.21 -9.49 18.25
C GLN A 129 -1.05 -8.82 19.01
N VAL A 130 0.09 -8.71 18.40
CA VAL A 130 1.33 -8.22 19.04
C VAL A 130 1.76 -6.83 18.57
N GLY A 131 1.03 -6.25 17.62
CA GLY A 131 1.30 -4.89 17.10
C GLY A 131 2.58 -4.79 16.28
N ILE A 132 2.91 -5.83 15.51
CA ILE A 132 4.08 -5.86 14.64
C ILE A 132 3.95 -4.82 13.53
N HIS A 133 2.82 -4.86 12.81
CA HIS A 133 2.57 -3.94 11.69
C HIS A 133 2.17 -2.55 12.19
N LEU A 134 1.28 -2.50 13.18
CA LEU A 134 0.78 -1.23 13.69
C LEU A 134 0.65 -1.25 15.21
N PRO A 135 1.50 -0.51 15.96
CA PRO A 135 1.39 -0.41 17.40
C PRO A 135 0.01 0.10 17.84
N GLY A 136 -0.50 -0.43 18.96
CA GLY A 136 -1.84 -0.12 19.45
C GLY A 136 -2.12 1.37 19.68
N ASP A 137 -1.11 2.17 19.99
CA ASP A 137 -1.29 3.63 20.13
C ASP A 137 -1.47 4.33 18.79
N LEU A 138 -0.84 3.85 17.71
CA LEU A 138 -1.10 4.33 16.36
C LEU A 138 -2.51 3.94 15.91
N ILE A 139 -2.96 2.71 16.18
CA ILE A 139 -4.34 2.29 15.90
C ILE A 139 -5.33 3.25 16.57
N LYS A 140 -5.14 3.55 17.86
CA LYS A 140 -5.98 4.50 18.60
C LYS A 140 -5.98 5.89 17.97
N MET A 141 -4.80 6.37 17.53
CA MET A 141 -4.66 7.66 16.87
C MET A 141 -5.42 7.69 15.55
N VAL A 142 -5.25 6.68 14.71
CA VAL A 142 -5.92 6.58 13.41
C VAL A 142 -7.44 6.54 13.59
N VAL A 143 -7.94 5.68 14.48
CA VAL A 143 -9.39 5.57 14.76
C VAL A 143 -9.96 6.88 15.28
N ARG A 144 -9.27 7.59 16.17
CA ARG A 144 -9.71 8.89 16.69
C ARG A 144 -9.74 9.98 15.62
N THR A 145 -8.79 9.93 14.69
CA THR A 145 -8.67 10.94 13.64
C THR A 145 -9.65 10.70 12.50
N LYS A 146 -9.80 9.45 12.08
CA LYS A 146 -10.63 9.07 10.93
C LYS A 146 -12.10 8.81 11.26
N GLY A 147 -12.38 8.38 12.49
CA GLY A 147 -13.66 7.76 12.83
C GLY A 147 -13.74 6.32 12.35
N ILE A 148 -14.54 5.52 13.05
CA ILE A 148 -14.64 4.07 12.78
C ILE A 148 -15.20 3.76 11.39
N GLU A 149 -15.99 4.66 10.82
CA GLU A 149 -16.63 4.53 9.50
C GLU A 149 -15.62 4.61 8.34
N ARG A 150 -14.39 5.03 8.62
CA ARG A 150 -13.31 5.16 7.64
C ARG A 150 -12.17 4.16 7.88
N ILE A 151 -12.42 3.13 8.68
CA ILE A 151 -11.46 2.07 8.98
C ILE A 151 -11.88 0.79 8.27
N ILE A 152 -10.92 0.11 7.68
CA ILE A 152 -11.05 -1.22 7.09
C ILE A 152 -10.08 -2.13 7.81
N LEU A 153 -10.56 -3.22 8.38
CA LEU A 153 -9.68 -4.22 9.00
C LEU A 153 -9.25 -5.24 7.95
N ILE A 154 -7.96 -5.47 7.89
CA ILE A 154 -7.35 -6.45 7.00
C ILE A 154 -6.36 -7.33 7.76
N THR A 155 -6.03 -8.47 7.19
CA THR A 155 -5.00 -9.37 7.73
C THR A 155 -3.68 -9.24 7.00
N ASP A 156 -3.73 -8.88 5.72
CA ASP A 156 -2.58 -8.90 4.81
C ASP A 156 -1.84 -10.26 4.83
N SER A 157 -2.61 -11.33 5.01
CA SER A 157 -2.07 -12.66 5.19
C SER A 157 -1.67 -13.29 3.85
N LEU A 158 -0.47 -13.87 3.84
CA LEU A 158 0.00 -14.70 2.75
C LEU A 158 -0.51 -16.14 2.90
N PRO A 159 -0.67 -16.90 1.81
CA PRO A 159 -1.07 -18.33 1.87
C PRO A 159 -0.20 -19.19 2.79
N ALA A 160 1.04 -18.76 2.98
CA ALA A 160 2.04 -19.41 3.81
C ALA A 160 1.83 -19.28 5.33
N PHE A 161 1.00 -18.36 5.79
CA PHE A 161 0.80 -18.15 7.24
C PHE A 161 0.05 -19.28 7.96
N GLY A 162 -0.37 -20.34 7.26
CA GLY A 162 -1.06 -21.47 7.85
C GLY A 162 -0.15 -22.59 8.41
N ASP A 163 1.12 -22.67 8.05
CA ASP A 163 2.02 -23.75 8.46
C ASP A 163 3.21 -23.25 9.28
N TYR A 164 2.94 -22.83 10.51
CA TYR A 164 3.98 -22.42 11.46
C TYR A 164 4.96 -23.53 11.87
N LYS A 165 4.68 -24.78 11.52
CA LYS A 165 5.50 -25.92 11.99
C LYS A 165 6.74 -26.16 11.13
N ASN A 166 6.72 -25.78 9.89
CA ASN A 166 7.80 -26.14 8.96
C ASN A 166 8.57 -24.95 8.37
N ASN A 167 8.16 -23.69 8.61
CA ASN A 167 8.74 -22.51 7.98
C ASN A 167 8.90 -22.61 6.45
N GLU A 168 8.19 -23.52 5.83
CA GLU A 168 8.19 -23.75 4.40
C GLU A 168 6.75 -23.63 3.88
N ALA A 169 6.53 -22.64 3.05
CA ALA A 169 5.31 -22.60 2.27
C ALA A 169 5.71 -22.45 0.81
N ASP A 170 5.26 -23.36 0.00
CA ASP A 170 5.44 -23.36 -1.46
C ASP A 170 6.88 -23.15 -1.95
N GLY A 171 7.87 -23.66 -1.20
CA GLY A 171 9.29 -23.56 -1.55
C GLY A 171 9.95 -22.22 -1.18
N VAL A 172 9.29 -21.35 -0.45
CA VAL A 172 9.86 -20.13 0.10
C VAL A 172 10.27 -20.38 1.54
N ALA A 173 11.56 -20.51 1.81
CA ALA A 173 12.10 -20.53 3.16
C ALA A 173 12.03 -19.11 3.75
N TYR A 174 11.22 -18.91 4.76
CA TYR A 174 11.31 -17.70 5.58
C TYR A 174 12.58 -17.80 6.43
N GLY A 175 13.49 -16.82 6.25
CA GLY A 175 14.77 -16.82 6.95
C GLY A 175 14.61 -16.73 8.47
N PRO A 176 15.67 -17.10 9.20
CA PRO A 176 15.68 -17.09 10.67
C PRO A 176 15.44 -15.71 11.32
N ASP A 177 15.44 -14.66 10.54
CA ASP A 177 15.24 -13.28 10.99
C ASP A 177 13.78 -12.92 11.30
N LEU A 178 12.83 -13.83 11.04
CA LEU A 178 11.43 -13.70 11.47
C LEU A 178 11.15 -14.38 12.83
N ASN A 179 12.18 -14.76 13.57
CA ASN A 179 12.04 -15.08 14.99
C ASN A 179 11.78 -13.76 15.76
N TYR A 180 10.54 -13.32 15.72
CA TYR A 180 10.08 -12.34 16.69
C TYR A 180 10.08 -13.02 18.06
N ASP A 181 11.05 -12.69 18.89
CA ASP A 181 11.05 -13.04 20.31
C ASP A 181 9.85 -12.32 20.96
N TYR A 182 8.75 -13.03 21.07
CA TYR A 182 7.60 -12.60 21.85
C TYR A 182 7.95 -12.78 23.35
N GLN A 183 8.61 -11.78 23.93
CA GLN A 183 8.73 -11.66 25.40
C GLN A 183 7.72 -10.66 25.94
#